data_421724e98c16ca10e7e3bb451ceac125
#
_entry.id   421724e98c16ca10e7e3bb451ceac125
#
_cell.length_a   1.000
_cell.length_b   1.000
_cell.length_c   1.000
_cell.angle_alpha   90.00
_cell.angle_beta   90.00
_cell.angle_gamma   90.00
#
_symmetry.space_group_name_H-M   'P 1'
#
loop_
_entity.id
_entity.type
_entity.pdbx_description
1 polymer ?
#
loop_
_entity_poly.entity_id
_entity_poly.type
_entity_poly.pdbx_seq_one_letter_code
_entity_poly.pdbx_strand_id
1 'polypeptide(L)'
;VNLLSKFSQLIILIAIAFGISILPIILYTQFTHISIHNLDASSLYFYLSIILGSGVIIVYPFFKKNKSKDYSEWSKLLHRMILDNYNISRSLFSLEKKLFKKKIKDDYKDFVIVTGLARAGTTALTNLLFESNKFHSLSYDNMPFVLSVNLWRKVYHPRKNKLKQRAHGDNIMFGYKTIEALEEYFFKVFLRDKFISEQTLNEHEIDNQTYESYLAYQQLINFYNNNSIYLTKNNNIILRYKSLRKHNPDFKILLIFRYPVEQAFSLLNQHKRFSQLHSEDQFALDYMNWLGHHEFGLNHKPFNLSPIDNRKQYDTRSINYWLTLWISYHAKILTLIDDKNLHLIEYADLCNKPNELLSKIGVELNLDLKTEQPKEPYKKESNLPEMNINPKLMEQSEWIYNELTKYKLII
;
A
#
# COMPACT_ATOMS: atom_id res chain seq x y z
N VAL A 1 -0.16 36.84 2.50
CA VAL A 1 -0.29 35.62 3.33
C VAL A 1 0.63 34.50 2.86
N ASN A 2 0.99 34.45 1.55
CA ASN A 2 1.82 33.35 1.00
C ASN A 2 3.34 33.50 1.23
N LEU A 3 3.88 34.65 1.47
CA LEU A 3 5.34 34.84 1.62
C LEU A 3 5.82 34.46 3.03
N LEU A 4 5.09 34.83 4.06
CA LEU A 4 5.40 34.51 5.47
C LEU A 4 5.32 32.98 5.74
N SER A 5 4.37 32.29 5.11
CA SER A 5 4.26 30.82 5.25
C SER A 5 5.40 30.06 4.52
N LYS A 6 5.88 30.61 3.41
CA LYS A 6 7.04 30.05 2.70
C LYS A 6 8.34 30.29 3.46
N PHE A 7 8.46 31.45 4.09
CA PHE A 7 9.65 31.80 4.88
C PHE A 7 9.74 30.97 6.16
N SER A 8 8.63 30.73 6.87
CA SER A 8 8.60 29.84 8.04
C SER A 8 8.89 28.39 7.67
N GLN A 9 8.39 27.89 6.53
CA GLN A 9 8.71 26.55 6.02
C GLN A 9 10.19 26.42 5.65
N LEU A 10 10.78 27.45 5.05
CA LEU A 10 12.21 27.48 4.73
C LEU A 10 13.06 27.43 5.99
N ILE A 11 12.71 28.19 7.03
CA ILE A 11 13.43 28.17 8.33
C ILE A 11 13.35 26.77 8.97
N ILE A 12 12.18 26.14 8.98
CA ILE A 12 12.00 24.80 9.55
C ILE A 12 12.86 23.77 8.77
N LEU A 13 12.91 23.87 7.46
CA LEU A 13 13.70 22.96 6.62
C LEU A 13 15.20 23.18 6.77
N ILE A 14 15.64 24.43 6.90
CA ILE A 14 17.04 24.75 7.24
C ILE A 14 17.37 24.19 8.62
N ALA A 15 16.48 24.28 9.60
CA ALA A 15 16.68 23.72 10.93
C ALA A 15 16.73 22.19 10.90
N ILE A 16 15.90 21.52 10.09
CA ILE A 16 15.92 20.06 9.89
C ILE A 16 17.21 19.63 9.17
N ALA A 17 17.61 20.33 8.11
CA ALA A 17 18.84 20.06 7.37
C ALA A 17 20.08 20.26 8.28
N PHE A 18 20.08 21.31 9.09
CA PHE A 18 21.10 21.59 10.08
C PHE A 18 21.14 20.50 11.17
N GLY A 19 19.99 20.06 11.67
CA GLY A 19 19.88 18.95 12.62
C GLY A 19 20.39 17.63 12.05
N ILE A 20 20.03 17.29 10.81
CA ILE A 20 20.50 16.08 10.12
C ILE A 20 22.03 16.14 9.87
N SER A 21 22.56 17.31 9.60
CA SER A 21 23.99 17.50 9.32
C SER A 21 24.84 17.52 10.60
N ILE A 22 24.29 18.01 11.71
CA ILE A 22 24.99 18.10 13.01
C ILE A 22 24.90 16.78 13.78
N LEU A 23 23.80 16.04 13.67
CA LEU A 23 23.60 14.77 14.39
C LEU A 23 24.74 13.76 14.16
N PRO A 24 25.23 13.52 12.93
CA PRO A 24 26.40 12.67 12.70
C PRO A 24 27.68 13.19 13.36
N ILE A 25 27.86 14.51 13.43
CA ILE A 25 29.04 15.12 14.09
C ILE A 25 28.96 14.89 15.58
N ILE A 26 27.80 15.13 16.20
CA ILE A 26 27.56 14.87 17.62
C ILE A 26 27.75 13.38 17.95
N LEU A 27 27.21 12.50 17.14
CA LEU A 27 27.34 11.05 17.31
C LEU A 27 28.81 10.64 17.15
N TYR A 28 29.52 11.14 16.14
CA TYR A 28 30.92 10.85 15.93
C TYR A 28 31.79 11.31 17.13
N THR A 29 31.58 12.54 17.63
CA THR A 29 32.33 13.06 18.80
C THR A 29 32.01 12.29 20.09
N GLN A 30 30.75 11.84 20.27
CA GLN A 30 30.36 10.99 21.41
C GLN A 30 30.96 9.58 21.34
N PHE A 31 31.00 8.97 20.15
CA PHE A 31 31.52 7.62 19.98
C PHE A 31 33.05 7.55 19.96
N THR A 32 33.72 8.60 19.47
CA THR A 32 35.20 8.61 19.37
C THR A 32 35.90 9.37 20.49
N HIS A 33 35.16 10.02 21.40
CA HIS A 33 35.69 10.92 22.43
C HIS A 33 36.61 12.04 21.90
N ILE A 34 36.50 12.33 20.57
CA ILE A 34 37.25 13.41 19.93
C ILE A 34 36.46 14.73 20.08
N SER A 35 37.04 15.76 20.65
CA SER A 35 36.45 17.08 20.71
C SER A 35 36.35 17.70 19.32
N ILE A 36 35.24 18.46 19.07
CA ILE A 36 35.05 19.20 17.81
C ILE A 36 36.25 20.09 17.47
N HIS A 37 36.97 20.59 18.48
CA HIS A 37 38.17 21.40 18.29
C HIS A 37 39.40 20.64 17.77
N ASN A 38 39.36 19.32 17.78
CA ASN A 38 40.46 18.43 17.35
C ASN A 38 40.15 17.75 16.00
N LEU A 39 39.08 18.17 15.27
CA LEU A 39 38.84 17.72 13.92
C LEU A 39 39.91 18.30 12.98
N ASP A 40 40.55 17.44 12.22
CA ASP A 40 41.48 17.87 11.19
C ASP A 40 40.75 18.63 10.06
N ALA A 41 41.49 19.40 9.29
CA ALA A 41 40.93 20.23 8.21
C ALA A 41 40.17 19.40 7.18
N SER A 42 40.58 18.15 6.91
CA SER A 42 39.93 17.26 5.94
C SER A 42 38.58 16.80 6.42
N SER A 43 38.46 16.45 7.71
CA SER A 43 37.16 16.11 8.32
C SER A 43 36.23 17.31 8.38
N LEU A 44 36.71 18.50 8.66
CA LEU A 44 35.95 19.73 8.66
C LEU A 44 35.40 20.04 7.25
N TYR A 45 36.23 19.96 6.21
CA TYR A 45 35.79 20.13 4.81
C TYR A 45 34.80 19.09 4.38
N PHE A 46 34.93 17.84 4.80
CA PHE A 46 33.97 16.77 4.53
C PHE A 46 32.59 17.10 5.11
N TYR A 47 32.52 17.51 6.39
CA TYR A 47 31.26 17.90 7.03
C TYR A 47 30.65 19.16 6.43
N LEU A 48 31.47 20.17 6.10
CA LEU A 48 31.01 21.35 5.39
C LEU A 48 30.44 21.01 4.00
N SER A 49 31.05 20.09 3.27
CA SER A 49 30.56 19.64 1.98
C SER A 49 29.21 18.91 2.08
N ILE A 50 28.99 18.12 3.15
CA ILE A 50 27.70 17.51 3.44
C ILE A 50 26.63 18.57 3.76
N ILE A 51 26.97 19.57 4.57
CA ILE A 51 26.05 20.67 4.90
C ILE A 51 25.70 21.48 3.66
N LEU A 52 26.66 21.85 2.85
CA LEU A 52 26.44 22.58 1.59
C LEU A 52 25.68 21.71 0.57
N GLY A 53 26.04 20.44 0.43
CA GLY A 53 25.37 19.50 -0.47
C GLY A 53 23.92 19.27 -0.07
N SER A 54 23.64 19.11 1.22
CA SER A 54 22.25 18.99 1.73
C SER A 54 21.46 20.30 1.53
N GLY A 55 22.12 21.46 1.70
CA GLY A 55 21.51 22.76 1.39
C GLY A 55 21.15 22.90 -0.08
N VAL A 56 22.02 22.49 -1.01
CA VAL A 56 21.74 22.50 -2.45
C VAL A 56 20.61 21.55 -2.82
N ILE A 57 20.59 20.33 -2.26
CA ILE A 57 19.52 19.36 -2.48
C ILE A 57 18.16 19.92 -2.01
N ILE A 58 18.15 20.65 -0.90
CA ILE A 58 16.94 21.25 -0.35
C ILE A 58 16.46 22.43 -1.20
N VAL A 59 17.36 23.21 -1.76
CA VAL A 59 17.05 24.46 -2.49
C VAL A 59 16.81 24.21 -4.00
N TYR A 60 17.46 23.22 -4.58
CA TYR A 60 17.35 22.88 -6.00
C TYR A 60 15.89 22.70 -6.51
N PRO A 61 14.97 22.05 -5.80
CA PRO A 61 13.58 21.89 -6.23
C PRO A 61 12.80 23.21 -6.36
N PHE A 62 13.25 24.30 -5.69
CA PHE A 62 12.62 25.63 -5.85
C PHE A 62 12.89 26.27 -7.21
N PHE A 63 13.99 25.92 -7.84
CA PHE A 63 14.38 26.48 -9.13
C PHE A 63 13.87 25.67 -10.31
N LYS A 64 13.44 24.42 -10.10
CA LYS A 64 12.91 23.56 -11.15
C LYS A 64 11.40 23.71 -11.24
N LYS A 65 10.91 24.47 -12.23
CA LYS A 65 9.47 24.52 -12.57
C LYS A 65 9.04 23.19 -13.19
N ASN A 66 8.54 22.24 -12.39
CA ASN A 66 7.89 21.03 -12.88
C ASN A 66 6.37 21.16 -12.80
N LYS A 67 5.69 20.72 -13.86
CA LYS A 67 4.25 20.86 -14.09
C LYS A 67 3.37 19.81 -13.41
N SER A 68 3.80 19.12 -12.34
CA SER A 68 2.90 18.18 -11.68
C SER A 68 1.87 18.93 -10.84
N LYS A 69 0.60 18.67 -11.10
CA LYS A 69 -0.54 19.42 -10.52
C LYS A 69 -0.85 19.08 -9.06
N ASP A 70 -0.37 17.98 -8.51
CA ASP A 70 -0.89 17.40 -7.25
C ASP A 70 0.05 17.49 -6.05
N TYR A 71 1.36 17.43 -6.22
CA TYR A 71 2.35 17.50 -5.15
C TYR A 71 3.31 18.68 -5.34
N SER A 72 3.57 19.42 -4.25
CA SER A 72 4.64 20.41 -4.26
C SER A 72 6.00 19.73 -4.36
N GLU A 73 7.01 20.40 -4.89
CA GLU A 73 8.37 19.85 -5.01
C GLU A 73 8.94 19.43 -3.63
N TRP A 74 8.58 20.13 -2.59
CA TRP A 74 8.91 19.76 -1.20
C TRP A 74 8.25 18.48 -0.77
N SER A 75 6.99 18.29 -1.09
CA SER A 75 6.29 17.05 -0.80
C SER A 75 6.94 15.88 -1.53
N LYS A 76 7.30 16.04 -2.79
CA LYS A 76 8.00 15.01 -3.58
C LYS A 76 9.37 14.67 -2.98
N LEU A 77 10.13 15.70 -2.58
CA LEU A 77 11.43 15.50 -1.94
C LEU A 77 11.29 14.72 -0.64
N LEU A 78 10.32 15.10 0.21
CA LEU A 78 10.07 14.42 1.48
C LEU A 78 9.65 12.96 1.26
N HIS A 79 8.78 12.69 0.29
CA HIS A 79 8.40 11.33 -0.08
C HIS A 79 9.62 10.52 -0.51
N ARG A 80 10.47 11.06 -1.38
CA ARG A 80 11.72 10.40 -1.81
C ARG A 80 12.66 10.12 -0.64
N MET A 81 12.89 11.10 0.24
CA MET A 81 13.78 10.91 1.38
C MET A 81 13.33 9.81 2.34
N ILE A 82 12.03 9.69 2.57
CA ILE A 82 11.49 8.72 3.53
C ILE A 82 11.23 7.37 2.86
N LEU A 83 10.54 7.35 1.72
CA LEU A 83 10.09 6.09 1.12
C LEU A 83 11.21 5.35 0.38
N ASP A 84 12.18 6.08 -0.18
CA ASP A 84 13.31 5.49 -0.90
C ASP A 84 14.43 5.03 0.05
N ASN A 85 14.37 5.43 1.33
CA ASN A 85 15.41 5.09 2.30
C ASN A 85 14.89 4.17 3.41
N TYR A 86 15.00 2.86 3.19
CA TYR A 86 14.53 1.84 4.14
C TYR A 86 15.20 1.93 5.52
N ASN A 87 16.46 2.37 5.60
CA ASN A 87 17.15 2.50 6.88
C ASN A 87 16.52 3.64 7.71
N ILE A 88 16.18 4.76 7.09
CA ILE A 88 15.49 5.87 7.78
C ILE A 88 14.12 5.39 8.26
N SER A 89 13.31 4.79 7.39
CA SER A 89 11.98 4.31 7.74
C SER A 89 12.01 3.25 8.85
N ARG A 90 12.96 2.33 8.81
CA ARG A 90 13.17 1.31 9.84
C ARG A 90 13.63 1.89 11.18
N SER A 91 14.51 2.89 11.15
CA SER A 91 14.97 3.59 12.36
C SER A 91 13.85 4.37 13.02
N LEU A 92 13.03 5.09 12.22
CA LEU A 92 11.85 5.81 12.71
C LEU A 92 10.81 4.85 13.29
N PHE A 93 10.57 3.71 12.66
CA PHE A 93 9.71 2.66 13.22
C PHE A 93 10.23 2.14 14.56
N SER A 94 11.54 1.86 14.66
CA SER A 94 12.16 1.37 15.89
C SER A 94 12.04 2.40 17.02
N LEU A 95 12.22 3.69 16.70
CA LEU A 95 12.01 4.78 17.64
C LEU A 95 10.55 4.86 18.09
N GLU A 96 9.60 4.79 17.15
CA GLU A 96 8.17 4.81 17.45
C GLU A 96 7.77 3.62 18.35
N LYS A 97 8.21 2.41 18.00
CA LYS A 97 7.99 1.20 18.81
C LYS A 97 8.53 1.36 20.24
N LYS A 98 9.72 1.94 20.39
CA LYS A 98 10.33 2.19 21.72
C LYS A 98 9.53 3.21 22.52
N LEU A 99 9.15 4.32 21.92
CA LEU A 99 8.40 5.40 22.59
C LEU A 99 6.99 4.97 23.03
N PHE A 100 6.35 4.10 22.26
CA PHE A 100 4.99 3.64 22.50
C PHE A 100 4.90 2.18 22.99
N LYS A 101 6.00 1.60 23.49
CA LYS A 101 6.10 0.20 23.92
C LYS A 101 4.97 -0.23 24.87
N LYS A 102 4.57 0.63 25.82
CA LYS A 102 3.51 0.33 26.79
C LYS A 102 2.13 0.06 26.18
N LYS A 103 1.93 0.37 24.91
CA LYS A 103 0.66 0.19 24.18
C LYS A 103 0.67 -1.04 23.26
N ILE A 104 1.80 -1.68 23.12
CA ILE A 104 1.96 -2.89 22.30
C ILE A 104 1.72 -4.08 23.24
N LYS A 105 0.71 -4.89 22.90
CA LYS A 105 0.34 -6.11 23.63
C LYS A 105 0.98 -7.32 22.94
N ASP A 106 1.47 -8.26 23.74
CA ASP A 106 2.14 -9.45 23.23
C ASP A 106 1.14 -10.50 22.68
N ASP A 107 -0.13 -10.47 23.13
CA ASP A 107 -1.20 -11.39 22.74
C ASP A 107 -2.06 -10.90 21.56
N TYR A 108 -1.68 -9.77 20.95
CA TYR A 108 -2.42 -9.22 19.80
C TYR A 108 -2.27 -10.09 18.57
N LYS A 109 -3.39 -10.51 17.99
CA LYS A 109 -3.42 -11.35 16.80
C LYS A 109 -4.64 -11.13 15.89
N ASP A 110 -5.59 -10.31 16.32
CA ASP A 110 -6.83 -10.09 15.59
C ASP A 110 -6.72 -8.94 14.61
N PHE A 111 -6.75 -9.24 13.32
CA PHE A 111 -6.77 -8.27 12.24
C PHE A 111 -7.47 -8.82 10.99
N VAL A 112 -7.89 -7.93 10.13
CA VAL A 112 -8.61 -8.25 8.90
C VAL A 112 -7.83 -7.73 7.68
N ILE A 113 -7.66 -8.58 6.68
CA ILE A 113 -7.03 -8.22 5.42
C ILE A 113 -8.07 -8.32 4.30
N VAL A 114 -8.28 -7.23 3.59
CA VAL A 114 -8.99 -7.24 2.31
C VAL A 114 -7.98 -7.43 1.19
N THR A 115 -8.18 -8.45 0.37
CA THR A 115 -7.28 -8.78 -0.73
C THR A 115 -8.05 -9.22 -1.98
N GLY A 116 -7.33 -9.41 -3.06
CA GLY A 116 -7.79 -9.87 -4.36
C GLY A 116 -6.83 -9.44 -5.44
N LEU A 117 -6.95 -10.02 -6.62
CA LEU A 117 -6.24 -9.48 -7.77
C LEU A 117 -6.71 -8.04 -8.01
N ALA A 118 -5.79 -7.14 -8.38
CA ALA A 118 -6.15 -5.74 -8.63
C ALA A 118 -7.39 -5.61 -9.55
N ARG A 119 -8.19 -4.56 -9.35
CA ARG A 119 -9.47 -4.32 -10.07
C ARG A 119 -10.61 -5.29 -9.75
N ALA A 120 -10.49 -6.12 -8.72
CA ALA A 120 -11.59 -6.95 -8.22
C ALA A 120 -12.63 -6.19 -7.39
N GLY A 121 -12.36 -4.95 -6.94
CA GLY A 121 -13.23 -4.19 -6.04
C GLY A 121 -12.72 -4.08 -4.61
N THR A 122 -11.46 -4.45 -4.34
CA THR A 122 -10.84 -4.41 -3.02
C THR A 122 -10.99 -3.05 -2.31
N THR A 123 -10.82 -1.94 -3.02
CA THR A 123 -10.99 -0.59 -2.44
C THR A 123 -12.44 -0.31 -2.03
N ALA A 124 -13.43 -0.72 -2.84
CA ALA A 124 -14.84 -0.53 -2.52
C ALA A 124 -15.23 -1.33 -1.27
N LEU A 125 -14.79 -2.60 -1.18
CA LEU A 125 -15.02 -3.44 -0.01
C LEU A 125 -14.35 -2.86 1.24
N THR A 126 -13.09 -2.41 1.13
CA THR A 126 -12.37 -1.82 2.27
C THR A 126 -13.07 -0.56 2.79
N ASN A 127 -13.54 0.30 1.88
CA ASN A 127 -14.29 1.51 2.27
C ASN A 127 -15.61 1.17 2.94
N LEU A 128 -16.36 0.19 2.40
CA LEU A 128 -17.61 -0.27 3.02
C LEU A 128 -17.41 -0.76 4.45
N LEU A 129 -16.36 -1.55 4.69
CA LEU A 129 -16.00 -2.03 6.02
C LEU A 129 -15.61 -0.88 6.96
N PHE A 130 -14.80 0.04 6.47
CA PHE A 130 -14.32 1.17 7.27
C PHE A 130 -15.44 2.10 7.73
N GLU A 131 -16.45 2.30 6.89
CA GLU A 131 -17.64 3.12 7.23
C GLU A 131 -18.45 2.54 8.40
N SER A 132 -18.26 1.28 8.78
CA SER A 132 -18.88 0.69 9.97
C SER A 132 -18.30 1.22 11.30
N ASN A 133 -17.23 2.01 11.27
CA ASN A 133 -16.53 2.56 12.44
C ASN A 133 -15.97 1.49 13.41
N LYS A 134 -15.86 0.23 13.00
CA LYS A 134 -15.27 -0.88 13.78
C LYS A 134 -13.79 -1.09 13.48
N PHE A 135 -13.29 -0.48 12.43
CA PHE A 135 -11.94 -0.71 11.92
C PHE A 135 -11.08 0.54 11.93
N HIS A 136 -9.78 0.31 12.00
CA HIS A 136 -8.77 1.33 11.82
C HIS A 136 -7.76 0.89 10.76
N SER A 137 -7.27 1.82 9.95
CA SER A 137 -6.41 1.54 8.81
C SER A 137 -5.47 2.71 8.53
N LEU A 138 -4.49 2.47 7.67
CA LEU A 138 -3.68 3.52 7.08
C LEU A 138 -4.48 4.36 6.10
N SER A 139 -4.17 5.64 6.06
CA SER A 139 -4.76 6.61 5.15
C SER A 139 -3.68 7.54 4.57
N TYR A 140 -4.03 8.33 3.57
CA TYR A 140 -3.08 9.25 2.92
C TYR A 140 -2.46 10.29 3.85
N ASP A 141 -3.08 10.62 4.98
CA ASP A 141 -2.51 11.55 5.96
C ASP A 141 -1.30 10.94 6.72
N ASN A 142 -1.09 9.62 6.63
CA ASN A 142 0.08 8.96 7.17
C ASN A 142 1.32 9.08 6.26
N MET A 143 1.15 9.55 5.01
CA MET A 143 2.24 9.71 4.06
C MET A 143 3.12 10.93 4.37
N PRO A 144 4.43 10.82 4.14
CA PRO A 144 5.18 9.63 3.72
C PRO A 144 5.69 8.75 4.88
N PHE A 145 5.28 9.03 6.13
CA PHE A 145 5.79 8.35 7.33
C PHE A 145 4.95 7.13 7.70
N VAL A 146 4.73 6.25 6.72
CA VAL A 146 3.86 5.07 6.83
C VAL A 146 4.25 4.16 7.99
N LEU A 147 5.54 4.05 8.34
CA LEU A 147 6.03 3.21 9.44
C LEU A 147 6.17 3.95 10.77
N SER A 148 5.89 5.26 10.82
CA SER A 148 6.01 6.08 12.04
C SER A 148 4.87 7.10 12.15
N VAL A 149 3.65 6.57 12.08
CA VAL A 149 2.42 7.35 11.97
C VAL A 149 2.16 8.25 13.17
N ASN A 150 2.53 7.81 14.38
CA ASN A 150 2.29 8.57 15.61
C ASN A 150 3.32 9.70 15.79
N LEU A 151 4.55 9.50 15.36
CA LEU A 151 5.56 10.57 15.29
C LEU A 151 5.14 11.62 14.28
N TRP A 152 4.67 11.20 13.10
CA TRP A 152 4.20 12.11 12.05
C TRP A 152 3.00 12.94 12.50
N ARG A 153 2.01 12.34 13.15
CA ARG A 153 0.82 13.01 13.69
C ARG A 153 1.14 14.12 14.70
N LYS A 154 2.29 14.10 15.37
CA LYS A 154 2.70 15.17 16.29
C LYS A 154 3.11 16.45 15.57
N VAL A 155 3.55 16.35 14.33
CA VAL A 155 4.09 17.48 13.55
C VAL A 155 3.22 17.88 12.37
N TYR A 156 2.37 16.97 11.89
CA TYR A 156 1.54 17.18 10.72
C TYR A 156 0.05 17.06 11.03
N HIS A 157 -0.68 18.15 10.80
CA HIS A 157 -2.12 18.23 10.98
C HIS A 157 -2.74 18.83 9.70
N PRO A 158 -3.29 17.99 8.79
CA PRO A 158 -3.90 18.48 7.55
C PRO A 158 -5.13 19.35 7.85
N ARG A 159 -5.16 20.56 7.31
CA ARG A 159 -6.16 21.60 7.68
C ARG A 159 -7.57 21.36 7.15
N LYS A 160 -7.78 20.62 6.07
CA LYS A 160 -9.12 20.27 5.53
C LYS A 160 -9.02 19.09 4.54
N ASN A 161 -10.01 18.23 4.60
CA ASN A 161 -10.16 17.11 3.69
C ASN A 161 -10.85 17.59 2.40
N LYS A 162 -10.09 18.06 1.40
CA LYS A 162 -10.63 18.32 0.05
C LYS A 162 -10.64 17.01 -0.71
N LEU A 163 -11.82 16.50 -1.02
CA LEU A 163 -11.97 15.33 -1.87
C LEU A 163 -11.55 15.65 -3.30
N LYS A 164 -10.76 14.78 -3.90
CA LYS A 164 -10.32 14.82 -5.31
C LYS A 164 -10.63 13.49 -5.97
N GLN A 165 -10.78 13.47 -7.28
CA GLN A 165 -10.91 12.22 -8.03
C GLN A 165 -9.56 11.51 -8.14
N ARG A 166 -9.54 10.18 -7.93
CA ARG A 166 -8.32 9.37 -8.03
C ARG A 166 -7.82 9.29 -9.47
N ALA A 167 -6.48 9.17 -9.59
CA ALA A 167 -5.81 8.91 -10.88
C ALA A 167 -6.26 7.60 -11.56
N HIS A 168 -6.91 6.69 -10.83
CA HIS A 168 -7.41 5.41 -11.33
C HIS A 168 -8.62 5.52 -12.28
N GLY A 169 -9.29 6.66 -12.36
CA GLY A 169 -10.46 6.86 -13.24
C GLY A 169 -11.67 5.98 -12.91
N ASP A 170 -11.80 5.57 -11.67
CA ASP A 170 -12.86 4.70 -11.14
C ASP A 170 -13.95 5.47 -10.39
N ASN A 171 -14.01 6.78 -10.58
CA ASN A 171 -14.94 7.72 -9.93
C ASN A 171 -14.90 7.72 -8.40
N ILE A 172 -13.89 7.06 -7.80
CA ILE A 172 -13.69 7.08 -6.34
C ILE A 172 -13.05 8.41 -5.98
N MET A 173 -13.73 9.15 -5.09
CA MET A 173 -13.18 10.37 -4.51
C MET A 173 -12.23 10.02 -3.38
N PHE A 174 -11.09 10.68 -3.30
CA PHE A 174 -10.12 10.50 -2.24
C PHE A 174 -9.79 11.82 -1.53
N GLY A 175 -9.41 11.72 -0.28
CA GLY A 175 -8.90 12.80 0.53
C GLY A 175 -7.89 12.27 1.53
N TYR A 176 -7.35 13.12 2.38
CA TYR A 176 -6.31 12.72 3.35
C TYR A 176 -6.72 11.54 4.25
N LYS A 177 -8.01 11.40 4.57
CA LYS A 177 -8.54 10.32 5.42
C LYS A 177 -8.97 9.08 4.63
N THR A 178 -8.82 9.07 3.31
CA THR A 178 -9.15 7.89 2.50
C THR A 178 -8.14 6.78 2.76
N ILE A 179 -8.64 5.58 3.01
CA ILE A 179 -7.81 4.39 3.19
C ILE A 179 -7.14 4.01 1.87
N GLU A 180 -5.86 3.63 1.97
CA GLU A 180 -5.11 3.16 0.80
C GLU A 180 -4.22 1.96 1.15
N ALA A 181 -3.81 1.20 0.12
CA ALA A 181 -2.94 0.04 0.21
C ALA A 181 -1.48 0.44 0.49
N LEU A 182 -1.21 0.99 1.68
CA LEU A 182 0.11 1.46 2.08
C LEU A 182 0.93 0.41 2.85
N GLU A 183 0.29 -0.67 3.28
CA GLU A 183 0.90 -1.70 4.13
C GLU A 183 2.05 -2.42 3.44
N GLU A 184 2.01 -2.61 2.12
CA GLU A 184 3.05 -3.31 1.39
C GLU A 184 4.43 -2.67 1.59
N TYR A 185 4.47 -1.37 1.87
CA TYR A 185 5.70 -0.67 2.21
C TYR A 185 6.39 -1.25 3.45
N PHE A 186 5.64 -1.74 4.46
CA PHE A 186 6.21 -2.44 5.61
C PHE A 186 7.04 -3.64 5.15
N PHE A 187 6.46 -4.51 4.33
CA PHE A 187 7.14 -5.72 3.86
C PHE A 187 8.33 -5.39 2.96
N LYS A 188 8.24 -4.37 2.11
CA LYS A 188 9.39 -3.89 1.33
C LYS A 188 10.56 -3.49 2.22
N VAL A 189 10.32 -2.70 3.24
CA VAL A 189 11.36 -2.22 4.17
C VAL A 189 11.97 -3.38 4.97
N PHE A 190 11.14 -4.29 5.49
CA PHE A 190 11.61 -5.36 6.35
C PHE A 190 12.27 -6.50 5.58
N LEU A 191 11.81 -6.80 4.39
CA LEU A 191 12.34 -7.84 3.51
C LEU A 191 13.38 -7.32 2.50
N ARG A 192 13.60 -6.00 2.43
CA ARG A 192 14.54 -5.36 1.51
C ARG A 192 14.33 -5.80 0.06
N ASP A 193 13.06 -5.77 -0.41
CA ASP A 193 12.64 -6.14 -1.76
C ASP A 193 13.01 -7.56 -2.23
N LYS A 194 13.41 -8.47 -1.34
CA LYS A 194 13.86 -9.84 -1.71
C LYS A 194 12.83 -10.64 -2.51
N PHE A 195 11.55 -10.30 -2.39
CA PHE A 195 10.46 -10.95 -3.13
C PHE A 195 10.18 -10.30 -4.49
N ILE A 196 10.79 -9.14 -4.77
CA ILE A 196 10.64 -8.41 -6.02
C ILE A 196 11.82 -8.73 -6.92
N SER A 197 11.60 -9.58 -7.94
CA SER A 197 12.60 -9.81 -8.97
C SER A 197 12.53 -8.74 -10.06
N GLU A 198 13.38 -8.83 -11.06
CA GLU A 198 13.35 -7.94 -12.21
C GLU A 198 12.01 -8.01 -12.95
N GLN A 199 11.43 -9.20 -13.10
CA GLN A 199 10.26 -9.46 -13.94
C GLN A 199 9.00 -9.86 -13.17
N THR A 200 9.10 -10.33 -11.91
CA THR A 200 7.97 -10.93 -11.18
C THR A 200 8.03 -10.61 -9.69
N LEU A 201 6.87 -10.78 -9.05
CA LEU A 201 6.74 -10.82 -7.58
C LEU A 201 6.65 -12.29 -7.15
N ASN A 202 7.49 -12.70 -6.20
CA ASN A 202 7.66 -14.10 -5.83
C ASN A 202 7.08 -14.42 -4.45
N GLU A 203 6.55 -15.64 -4.28
CA GLU A 203 6.20 -16.17 -2.97
C GLU A 203 7.43 -16.17 -2.04
N HIS A 204 7.23 -15.85 -0.77
CA HIS A 204 8.31 -15.77 0.21
C HIS A 204 7.81 -16.04 1.63
N GLU A 205 8.77 -16.37 2.49
CA GLU A 205 8.52 -16.51 3.92
C GLU A 205 8.94 -15.25 4.69
N ILE A 206 8.31 -15.01 5.83
CA ILE A 206 8.71 -14.02 6.82
C ILE A 206 9.18 -14.74 8.08
N ASP A 207 10.20 -14.21 8.74
CA ASP A 207 10.68 -14.74 10.00
C ASP A 207 9.86 -14.23 11.19
N ASN A 208 10.05 -14.85 12.36
CA ASN A 208 9.36 -14.47 13.59
C ASN A 208 9.59 -12.98 13.94
N GLN A 209 10.78 -12.47 13.77
CA GLN A 209 11.10 -11.08 14.10
C GLN A 209 10.34 -10.09 13.19
N THR A 210 10.22 -10.41 11.90
CA THR A 210 9.43 -9.62 10.95
C THR A 210 7.95 -9.70 11.30
N TYR A 211 7.45 -10.89 11.68
CA TYR A 211 6.05 -11.06 12.08
C TYR A 211 5.72 -10.29 13.36
N GLU A 212 6.52 -10.37 14.41
CA GLU A 212 6.36 -9.58 15.64
C GLU A 212 6.40 -8.07 15.38
N SER A 213 7.28 -7.65 14.47
CA SER A 213 7.34 -6.26 14.04
C SER A 213 6.08 -5.84 13.28
N TYR A 214 5.50 -6.74 12.50
CA TYR A 214 4.24 -6.51 11.80
C TYR A 214 3.05 -6.35 12.76
N LEU A 215 2.96 -7.20 13.80
CA LEU A 215 1.94 -7.04 14.83
C LEU A 215 2.11 -5.73 15.64
N ALA A 216 3.35 -5.37 15.96
CA ALA A 216 3.62 -4.09 16.62
C ALA A 216 3.24 -2.90 15.73
N TYR A 217 3.50 -2.98 14.42
CA TYR A 217 3.12 -1.98 13.44
C TYR A 217 1.61 -1.75 13.39
N GLN A 218 0.82 -2.82 13.32
CA GLN A 218 -0.64 -2.75 13.33
C GLN A 218 -1.17 -2.05 14.58
N GLN A 219 -0.63 -2.41 15.74
CA GLN A 219 -1.02 -1.82 17.02
C GLN A 219 -0.64 -0.34 17.12
N LEU A 220 0.49 0.08 16.54
CA LEU A 220 0.89 1.49 16.47
C LEU A 220 -0.06 2.30 15.59
N ILE A 221 -0.60 1.75 14.51
CA ILE A 221 -1.62 2.39 13.69
C ILE A 221 -2.92 2.57 14.49
N ASN A 222 -3.30 1.58 15.28
CA ASN A 222 -4.51 1.60 16.13
C ASN A 222 -4.35 2.42 17.44
N PHE A 223 -3.21 3.02 17.68
CA PHE A 223 -2.81 3.61 18.96
C PHE A 223 -3.88 4.53 19.62
N TYR A 224 -4.61 5.30 18.84
CA TYR A 224 -5.62 6.24 19.35
C TYR A 224 -7.04 5.65 19.37
N ASN A 225 -7.25 4.40 18.92
CA ASN A 225 -8.56 3.79 18.78
C ASN A 225 -8.62 2.43 19.49
N ASN A 226 -8.73 2.46 20.82
CA ASN A 226 -8.58 1.30 21.69
C ASN A 226 -9.54 0.11 21.42
N ASN A 227 -10.63 0.30 20.68
CA ASN A 227 -11.66 -0.72 20.43
C ASN A 227 -11.85 -1.06 18.95
N SER A 228 -10.94 -0.63 18.09
CA SER A 228 -11.04 -0.93 16.66
C SER A 228 -10.07 -2.04 16.25
N ILE A 229 -10.49 -2.83 15.28
CA ILE A 229 -9.69 -3.89 14.67
C ILE A 229 -8.86 -3.29 13.54
N TYR A 230 -7.60 -3.71 13.43
CA TYR A 230 -6.78 -3.32 12.29
C TYR A 230 -7.35 -3.92 11.00
N LEU A 231 -7.61 -3.06 10.03
CA LEU A 231 -8.04 -3.41 8.68
C LEU A 231 -7.00 -2.94 7.70
N THR A 232 -6.62 -3.78 6.78
CA THR A 232 -5.75 -3.39 5.67
C THR A 232 -6.28 -3.87 4.34
N LYS A 233 -5.92 -3.13 3.28
CA LYS A 233 -6.04 -3.58 1.90
C LYS A 233 -4.65 -3.92 1.38
N ASN A 234 -4.39 -5.20 1.08
CA ASN A 234 -3.10 -5.61 0.54
C ASN A 234 -3.25 -6.72 -0.51
N ASN A 235 -3.09 -6.36 -1.79
CA ASN A 235 -3.22 -7.30 -2.90
C ASN A 235 -2.05 -8.30 -2.97
N ASN A 236 -0.90 -7.98 -2.36
CA ASN A 236 0.31 -8.81 -2.39
C ASN A 236 0.35 -9.87 -1.28
N ILE A 237 -0.68 -9.94 -0.43
CA ILE A 237 -0.73 -10.91 0.68
C ILE A 237 -0.61 -12.36 0.20
N ILE A 238 -1.08 -12.66 -1.00
CA ILE A 238 -0.97 -14.00 -1.62
C ILE A 238 0.47 -14.52 -1.64
N LEU A 239 1.47 -13.63 -1.78
CA LEU A 239 2.88 -13.98 -1.85
C LEU A 239 3.45 -14.50 -0.53
N ARG A 240 2.83 -14.15 0.60
CA ARG A 240 3.25 -14.53 1.96
C ARG A 240 2.15 -15.22 2.76
N TYR A 241 1.07 -15.59 2.09
CA TYR A 241 -0.10 -16.20 2.72
C TYR A 241 0.24 -17.38 3.63
N LYS A 242 0.95 -18.37 3.09
CA LYS A 242 1.33 -19.58 3.84
C LYS A 242 2.21 -19.25 5.05
N SER A 243 3.14 -18.32 4.89
CA SER A 243 4.03 -17.91 5.97
C SER A 243 3.27 -17.18 7.09
N LEU A 244 2.36 -16.27 6.74
CA LEU A 244 1.50 -15.60 7.72
C LEU A 244 0.62 -16.59 8.48
N ARG A 245 0.05 -17.58 7.79
CA ARG A 245 -0.78 -18.64 8.43
C ARG A 245 0.01 -19.52 9.39
N LYS A 246 1.30 -19.79 9.13
CA LYS A 246 2.17 -20.48 10.09
C LYS A 246 2.30 -19.71 11.41
N HIS A 247 2.42 -18.38 11.33
CA HIS A 247 2.58 -17.53 12.51
C HIS A 247 1.25 -17.29 13.24
N ASN A 248 0.16 -17.17 12.49
CA ASN A 248 -1.16 -16.89 13.03
C ASN A 248 -2.25 -17.50 12.14
N PRO A 249 -2.92 -18.55 12.59
CA PRO A 249 -4.03 -19.14 11.85
C PRO A 249 -5.34 -18.36 11.98
N ASP A 250 -5.45 -17.40 12.93
CA ASP A 250 -6.72 -16.86 13.37
C ASP A 250 -7.17 -15.58 12.63
N PHE A 251 -6.22 -14.78 12.10
CA PHE A 251 -6.60 -13.55 11.40
C PHE A 251 -7.48 -13.82 10.17
N LYS A 252 -8.35 -12.86 9.85
CA LYS A 252 -9.37 -13.03 8.79
C LYS A 252 -8.91 -12.41 7.49
N ILE A 253 -9.19 -13.13 6.39
CA ILE A 253 -8.96 -12.64 5.02
C ILE A 253 -10.29 -12.57 4.29
N LEU A 254 -10.61 -11.40 3.77
CA LEU A 254 -11.74 -11.15 2.88
C LEU A 254 -11.19 -11.00 1.46
N LEU A 255 -11.32 -12.06 0.67
CA LEU A 255 -10.81 -12.10 -0.69
C LEU A 255 -11.95 -11.84 -1.66
N ILE A 256 -11.86 -10.70 -2.37
CA ILE A 256 -12.85 -10.36 -3.39
C ILE A 256 -12.36 -10.79 -4.77
N PHE A 257 -13.25 -11.44 -5.53
CA PHE A 257 -13.03 -11.84 -6.92
C PHE A 257 -14.14 -11.30 -7.83
N ARG A 258 -13.82 -11.15 -9.10
CA ARG A 258 -14.73 -10.58 -10.10
C ARG A 258 -14.74 -11.45 -11.34
N TYR A 259 -15.84 -11.34 -12.15
CA TYR A 259 -15.96 -12.05 -13.42
C TYR A 259 -14.72 -11.84 -14.32
N PRO A 260 -14.11 -12.93 -14.84
CA PRO A 260 -12.75 -12.90 -15.38
C PRO A 260 -12.54 -11.89 -16.50
N VAL A 261 -13.42 -11.87 -17.50
CA VAL A 261 -13.29 -10.96 -18.66
C VAL A 261 -13.43 -9.50 -18.26
N GLU A 262 -14.36 -9.18 -17.36
CA GLU A 262 -14.55 -7.82 -16.86
C GLU A 262 -13.33 -7.32 -16.09
N GLN A 263 -12.76 -8.19 -15.25
CA GLN A 263 -11.58 -7.84 -14.47
C GLN A 263 -10.34 -7.72 -15.36
N ALA A 264 -10.13 -8.65 -16.28
CA ALA A 264 -9.01 -8.62 -17.23
C ALA A 264 -9.07 -7.36 -18.11
N PHE A 265 -10.25 -6.97 -18.58
CA PHE A 265 -10.45 -5.74 -19.33
C PHE A 265 -10.15 -4.49 -18.49
N SER A 266 -10.59 -4.48 -17.24
CA SER A 266 -10.29 -3.38 -16.31
C SER A 266 -8.78 -3.28 -16.02
N LEU A 267 -8.06 -4.39 -15.91
CA LEU A 267 -6.61 -4.45 -15.74
C LEU A 267 -5.88 -3.91 -16.97
N LEU A 268 -6.28 -4.35 -18.17
CA LEU A 268 -5.71 -3.88 -19.44
C LEU A 268 -5.84 -2.35 -19.59
N ASN A 269 -7.04 -1.81 -19.32
CA ASN A 269 -7.27 -0.37 -19.41
C ASN A 269 -6.45 0.39 -18.37
N GLN A 270 -6.34 -0.15 -17.17
CA GLN A 270 -5.53 0.47 -16.14
C GLN A 270 -4.04 0.42 -16.47
N HIS A 271 -3.57 -0.67 -17.06
CA HIS A 271 -2.18 -0.78 -17.52
C HIS A 271 -1.86 0.27 -18.60
N LYS A 272 -2.72 0.43 -19.60
CA LYS A 272 -2.57 1.47 -20.64
C LYS A 272 -2.50 2.87 -20.02
N ARG A 273 -3.44 3.20 -19.12
CA ARG A 273 -3.50 4.50 -18.46
C ARG A 273 -2.26 4.80 -17.61
N PHE A 274 -1.83 3.84 -16.78
CA PHE A 274 -0.66 4.04 -15.94
C PHE A 274 0.65 3.98 -16.72
N SER A 275 0.75 3.23 -17.82
CA SER A 275 1.90 3.28 -18.70
C SER A 275 2.09 4.68 -19.31
N GLN A 276 0.99 5.32 -19.72
CA GLN A 276 1.02 6.69 -20.18
C GLN A 276 1.39 7.65 -19.03
N LEU A 277 0.73 7.56 -17.87
CA LEU A 277 1.04 8.41 -16.73
C LEU A 277 2.52 8.31 -16.32
N HIS A 278 3.05 7.09 -16.24
CA HIS A 278 4.45 6.84 -15.87
C HIS A 278 5.46 7.36 -16.91
N SER A 279 5.08 7.42 -18.19
CA SER A 279 5.93 8.03 -19.22
C SER A 279 5.96 9.55 -19.15
N GLU A 280 4.92 10.17 -18.59
CA GLU A 280 4.77 11.62 -18.47
C GLU A 280 5.23 12.15 -17.09
N ASP A 281 5.14 11.35 -16.03
CA ASP A 281 5.46 11.75 -14.65
C ASP A 281 6.31 10.68 -13.93
N GLN A 282 7.62 10.91 -13.88
CA GLN A 282 8.57 10.03 -13.20
C GLN A 282 8.24 9.89 -11.70
N PHE A 283 7.70 10.92 -11.05
CA PHE A 283 7.33 10.83 -9.64
C PHE A 283 6.18 9.84 -9.42
N ALA A 284 5.21 9.77 -10.33
CA ALA A 284 4.14 8.79 -10.25
C ALA A 284 4.69 7.34 -10.34
N LEU A 285 5.66 7.10 -11.22
CA LEU A 285 6.36 5.81 -11.34
C LEU A 285 7.14 5.48 -10.05
N ASP A 286 7.95 6.43 -9.56
CA ASP A 286 8.73 6.26 -8.34
C ASP A 286 7.80 5.98 -7.13
N TYR A 287 6.69 6.71 -7.03
CA TYR A 287 5.70 6.55 -5.96
C TYR A 287 5.08 5.15 -5.93
N MET A 288 4.68 4.63 -7.09
CA MET A 288 4.17 3.26 -7.21
C MET A 288 5.24 2.23 -6.82
N ASN A 289 6.49 2.44 -7.25
CA ASN A 289 7.61 1.57 -6.89
C ASN A 289 7.89 1.57 -5.38
N TRP A 290 7.92 2.73 -4.73
CA TRP A 290 8.14 2.81 -3.28
C TRP A 290 7.07 2.07 -2.50
N LEU A 291 5.80 2.16 -2.91
CA LEU A 291 4.70 1.52 -2.22
C LEU A 291 4.51 0.03 -2.57
N GLY A 292 5.29 -0.52 -3.50
CA GLY A 292 5.17 -1.92 -3.92
C GLY A 292 3.97 -2.19 -4.83
N HIS A 293 3.47 -1.16 -5.51
CA HIS A 293 2.40 -1.28 -6.47
C HIS A 293 2.96 -1.61 -7.86
N HIS A 294 2.88 -2.87 -8.23
CA HIS A 294 3.38 -3.41 -9.48
C HIS A 294 2.28 -4.06 -10.34
N GLU A 295 1.02 -3.76 -10.05
CA GLU A 295 -0.11 -4.41 -10.69
C GLU A 295 -0.25 -4.03 -12.18
N PHE A 296 0.18 -2.81 -12.56
CA PHE A 296 0.08 -2.28 -13.93
C PHE A 296 1.02 -1.08 -14.13
N GLY A 297 1.13 -0.57 -15.37
CA GLY A 297 2.03 0.54 -15.72
C GLY A 297 3.41 0.08 -16.16
N LEU A 298 4.38 1.01 -16.27
CA LEU A 298 5.73 0.69 -16.74
C LEU A 298 6.53 -0.17 -15.75
N ASN A 299 6.15 -0.19 -14.48
CA ASN A 299 6.75 -1.03 -13.43
C ASN A 299 5.96 -2.32 -13.17
N HIS A 300 5.10 -2.73 -14.11
CA HIS A 300 4.29 -3.93 -13.96
C HIS A 300 5.15 -5.18 -13.76
N LYS A 301 4.83 -5.91 -12.69
CA LYS A 301 5.43 -7.21 -12.33
C LYS A 301 4.32 -8.16 -11.90
N PRO A 302 4.03 -9.19 -12.70
CA PRO A 302 3.02 -10.18 -12.35
C PRO A 302 3.47 -11.06 -11.18
N PHE A 303 2.50 -11.62 -10.46
CA PHE A 303 2.76 -12.66 -9.46
C PHE A 303 3.31 -13.94 -10.11
N ASN A 304 4.34 -14.52 -9.51
CA ASN A 304 4.90 -15.82 -9.89
C ASN A 304 4.26 -16.92 -9.01
N LEU A 305 3.04 -17.34 -9.37
CA LEU A 305 2.23 -18.30 -8.59
C LEU A 305 2.10 -19.66 -9.25
N SER A 306 2.50 -19.78 -10.51
CA SER A 306 2.38 -21.03 -11.29
C SER A 306 3.75 -21.44 -11.84
N PRO A 307 4.10 -22.75 -11.80
CA PRO A 307 5.31 -23.24 -12.45
C PRO A 307 5.27 -23.11 -13.98
N ILE A 308 4.08 -23.01 -14.58
CA ILE A 308 3.89 -22.86 -16.02
C ILE A 308 3.50 -21.41 -16.30
N ASP A 309 4.42 -20.65 -16.85
CA ASP A 309 4.19 -19.24 -17.21
C ASP A 309 3.71 -19.10 -18.65
N ASN A 310 2.42 -19.27 -18.87
CA ASN A 310 1.78 -19.07 -20.18
C ASN A 310 1.68 -17.61 -20.61
N ARG A 311 1.99 -16.66 -19.72
CA ARG A 311 1.88 -15.21 -19.99
C ARG A 311 2.85 -14.75 -21.07
N LYS A 312 4.02 -15.38 -21.19
CA LYS A 312 5.03 -15.08 -22.21
C LYS A 312 4.53 -15.24 -23.64
N GLN A 313 3.38 -15.92 -23.82
CA GLN A 313 2.74 -16.10 -25.13
C GLN A 313 1.97 -14.84 -25.59
N TYR A 314 1.67 -13.91 -24.67
CA TYR A 314 0.81 -12.76 -24.94
C TYR A 314 1.50 -11.45 -24.56
N ASP A 315 1.28 -10.42 -25.39
CA ASP A 315 1.67 -9.05 -25.08
C ASP A 315 0.77 -8.43 -24.01
N THR A 316 1.31 -7.56 -23.17
CA THR A 316 0.54 -6.84 -22.13
C THR A 316 -0.56 -5.93 -22.69
N ARG A 317 -0.55 -5.63 -24.01
CA ARG A 317 -1.62 -4.93 -24.70
C ARG A 317 -2.79 -5.83 -25.09
N SER A 318 -2.66 -7.15 -24.94
CA SER A 318 -3.69 -8.14 -25.22
C SER A 318 -4.51 -8.46 -23.97
N ILE A 319 -5.84 -8.60 -24.13
CA ILE A 319 -6.73 -9.08 -23.08
C ILE A 319 -6.32 -10.49 -22.59
N ASN A 320 -5.78 -11.30 -23.48
CA ASN A 320 -5.37 -12.67 -23.18
C ASN A 320 -4.23 -12.73 -22.14
N TYR A 321 -3.31 -11.75 -22.14
CA TYR A 321 -2.31 -11.61 -21.10
C TYR A 321 -2.96 -11.44 -19.70
N TRP A 322 -3.90 -10.54 -19.58
CA TRP A 322 -4.57 -10.22 -18.32
C TRP A 322 -5.50 -11.35 -17.86
N LEU A 323 -6.11 -12.05 -18.81
CA LEU A 323 -6.90 -13.22 -18.51
C LEU A 323 -6.02 -14.38 -18.00
N THR A 324 -4.82 -14.56 -18.55
CA THR A 324 -3.84 -15.54 -18.03
C THR A 324 -3.39 -15.19 -16.62
N LEU A 325 -3.19 -13.90 -16.30
CA LEU A 325 -2.92 -13.44 -14.93
C LEU A 325 -4.09 -13.78 -13.98
N TRP A 326 -5.30 -13.51 -14.43
CA TRP A 326 -6.51 -13.83 -13.67
C TRP A 326 -6.61 -15.31 -13.36
N ILE A 327 -6.38 -16.16 -14.35
CA ILE A 327 -6.38 -17.63 -14.23
C ILE A 327 -5.31 -18.09 -13.22
N SER A 328 -4.08 -17.62 -13.37
CA SER A 328 -2.98 -17.99 -12.49
C SER A 328 -3.24 -17.63 -11.02
N TYR A 329 -3.75 -16.41 -10.78
CA TYR A 329 -4.07 -15.94 -9.43
C TYR A 329 -5.19 -16.76 -8.80
N HIS A 330 -6.31 -16.94 -9.50
CA HIS A 330 -7.48 -17.61 -8.94
C HIS A 330 -7.34 -19.12 -8.87
N ALA A 331 -6.56 -19.74 -9.75
CA ALA A 331 -6.15 -21.15 -9.60
C ALA A 331 -5.36 -21.36 -8.30
N LYS A 332 -4.48 -20.40 -7.93
CA LYS A 332 -3.79 -20.45 -6.63
C LYS A 332 -4.79 -20.29 -5.48
N ILE A 333 -5.79 -19.41 -5.58
CA ILE A 333 -6.82 -19.25 -4.55
C ILE A 333 -7.60 -20.55 -4.33
N LEU A 334 -7.95 -21.28 -5.39
CA LEU A 334 -8.62 -22.60 -5.27
C LEU A 334 -7.81 -23.60 -4.42
N THR A 335 -6.50 -23.46 -4.33
CA THR A 335 -5.68 -24.33 -3.44
C THR A 335 -5.74 -23.90 -1.97
N LEU A 336 -6.42 -22.83 -1.63
CA LEU A 336 -6.49 -22.24 -0.29
C LEU A 336 -7.91 -22.23 0.30
N ILE A 337 -8.89 -22.76 -0.42
CA ILE A 337 -10.32 -22.67 -0.05
C ILE A 337 -10.68 -23.41 1.25
N ASP A 338 -9.86 -24.37 1.68
CA ASP A 338 -10.08 -25.12 2.93
C ASP A 338 -9.73 -24.29 4.18
N ASP A 339 -9.14 -23.10 4.02
CA ASP A 339 -8.87 -22.21 5.13
C ASP A 339 -10.17 -21.54 5.61
N LYS A 340 -10.67 -21.95 6.77
CA LYS A 340 -11.89 -21.42 7.40
C LYS A 340 -11.89 -19.92 7.70
N ASN A 341 -10.71 -19.30 7.68
CA ASN A 341 -10.51 -17.88 7.93
C ASN A 341 -10.24 -17.08 6.63
N LEU A 342 -10.41 -17.73 5.48
CA LEU A 342 -10.42 -17.14 4.14
C LEU A 342 -11.87 -17.09 3.63
N HIS A 343 -12.45 -15.90 3.52
CA HIS A 343 -13.81 -15.69 3.06
C HIS A 343 -13.81 -15.13 1.64
N LEU A 344 -14.38 -15.88 0.70
CA LEU A 344 -14.51 -15.45 -0.69
C LEU A 344 -15.73 -14.56 -0.89
N ILE A 345 -15.54 -13.42 -1.53
CA ILE A 345 -16.58 -12.43 -1.80
C ILE A 345 -16.66 -12.19 -3.29
N GLU A 346 -17.82 -12.35 -3.88
CA GLU A 346 -18.05 -12.01 -5.28
C GLU A 346 -18.30 -10.50 -5.45
N TYR A 347 -17.63 -9.88 -6.42
CA TYR A 347 -17.82 -8.45 -6.71
C TYR A 347 -19.26 -8.09 -7.06
N ALA A 348 -19.99 -9.00 -7.71
CA ALA A 348 -21.41 -8.80 -8.03
C ALA A 348 -22.26 -8.63 -6.75
N ASP A 349 -21.96 -9.39 -5.71
CA ASP A 349 -22.66 -9.29 -4.41
C ASP A 349 -22.40 -7.94 -3.74
N LEU A 350 -21.13 -7.46 -3.76
CA LEU A 350 -20.80 -6.12 -3.28
C LEU A 350 -21.53 -5.03 -4.04
N CYS A 351 -21.71 -5.18 -5.37
CA CYS A 351 -22.40 -4.19 -6.18
C CYS A 351 -23.91 -4.19 -5.96
N ASN A 352 -24.52 -5.37 -5.89
CA ASN A 352 -25.97 -5.51 -5.89
C ASN A 352 -26.57 -5.43 -4.48
N LYS A 353 -25.87 -5.95 -3.47
CA LYS A 353 -26.38 -6.12 -2.11
C LYS A 353 -25.35 -5.72 -1.03
N PRO A 354 -24.83 -4.48 -1.06
CA PRO A 354 -23.73 -4.08 -0.17
C PRO A 354 -24.08 -4.17 1.32
N ASN A 355 -25.33 -3.89 1.70
CA ASN A 355 -25.75 -3.92 3.11
C ASN A 355 -25.89 -5.35 3.64
N GLU A 356 -26.46 -6.25 2.84
CA GLU A 356 -26.58 -7.68 3.18
C GLU A 356 -25.19 -8.32 3.29
N LEU A 357 -24.30 -8.01 2.34
CA LEU A 357 -22.92 -8.45 2.36
C LEU A 357 -22.20 -7.96 3.61
N LEU A 358 -22.35 -6.68 3.98
CA LEU A 358 -21.75 -6.12 5.20
C LEU A 358 -22.23 -6.85 6.44
N SER A 359 -23.52 -7.11 6.55
CA SER A 359 -24.11 -7.87 7.67
C SER A 359 -23.58 -9.30 7.73
N LYS A 360 -23.46 -9.96 6.58
CA LYS A 360 -22.91 -11.32 6.49
C LYS A 360 -21.43 -11.37 6.90
N ILE A 361 -20.61 -10.43 6.42
CA ILE A 361 -19.23 -10.30 6.87
C ILE A 361 -19.18 -10.06 8.39
N GLY A 362 -20.09 -9.27 8.92
CA GLY A 362 -20.19 -9.05 10.36
C GLY A 362 -20.36 -10.36 11.16
N VAL A 363 -21.19 -11.27 10.67
CA VAL A 363 -21.36 -12.60 11.28
C VAL A 363 -20.04 -13.39 11.26
N GLU A 364 -19.34 -13.44 10.11
CA GLU A 364 -18.08 -14.18 9.97
C GLU A 364 -16.93 -13.59 10.83
N LEU A 365 -16.97 -12.28 11.07
CA LEU A 365 -16.00 -11.57 11.91
C LEU A 365 -16.42 -11.50 13.39
N ASN A 366 -17.63 -11.96 13.73
CA ASN A 366 -18.26 -11.79 15.03
C ASN A 366 -18.35 -10.30 15.46
N LEU A 367 -18.78 -9.45 14.54
CA LEU A 367 -18.91 -8.00 14.69
C LEU A 367 -20.31 -7.54 14.25
N ASP A 368 -20.88 -6.58 14.95
CA ASP A 368 -22.08 -5.85 14.47
C ASP A 368 -21.62 -4.76 13.51
N LEU A 369 -21.60 -5.07 12.19
CA LEU A 369 -21.19 -4.17 11.14
C LEU A 369 -22.42 -3.49 10.53
N LYS A 370 -22.49 -2.17 10.68
CA LYS A 370 -23.56 -1.32 10.09
C LYS A 370 -22.93 -0.02 9.61
N THR A 371 -23.44 0.52 8.53
CA THR A 371 -23.12 1.88 8.07
C THR A 371 -24.15 2.86 8.63
N GLU A 372 -23.78 4.12 8.83
CA GLU A 372 -24.70 5.18 9.31
C GLU A 372 -25.90 5.36 8.39
N GLN A 373 -25.70 5.16 7.09
CA GLN A 373 -26.74 5.16 6.08
C GLN A 373 -26.62 3.92 5.20
N PRO A 374 -27.75 3.27 4.84
CA PRO A 374 -27.72 2.16 3.88
C PRO A 374 -27.05 2.57 2.57
N LYS A 375 -26.24 1.67 2.03
CA LYS A 375 -25.59 1.89 0.74
C LYS A 375 -26.52 1.50 -0.40
N GLU A 376 -26.65 2.40 -1.37
CA GLU A 376 -27.28 2.09 -2.63
C GLU A 376 -26.41 1.13 -3.45
N PRO A 377 -27.04 0.24 -4.26
CA PRO A 377 -26.30 -0.60 -5.18
C PRO A 377 -25.36 0.19 -6.09
N TYR A 378 -24.15 -0.30 -6.27
CA TYR A 378 -23.20 0.33 -7.18
C TYR A 378 -23.64 0.10 -8.64
N LYS A 379 -23.69 1.15 -9.45
CA LYS A 379 -23.95 1.00 -10.88
C LYS A 379 -22.82 0.22 -11.53
N LYS A 380 -23.17 -0.92 -12.13
CA LYS A 380 -22.25 -1.74 -12.91
C LYS A 380 -22.29 -1.24 -14.35
N GLU A 381 -21.21 -0.59 -14.82
CA GLU A 381 -21.02 -0.36 -16.25
C GLU A 381 -20.47 -1.65 -16.87
N SER A 382 -21.30 -2.35 -17.63
CA SER A 382 -20.97 -3.66 -18.21
C SER A 382 -20.88 -3.67 -19.73
N ASN A 383 -20.62 -2.53 -20.37
CA ASN A 383 -20.42 -2.50 -21.81
C ASN A 383 -18.98 -2.92 -22.14
N LEU A 384 -18.78 -4.24 -22.23
CA LEU A 384 -17.53 -4.78 -22.75
C LEU A 384 -17.53 -4.61 -24.29
N PRO A 385 -16.46 -4.04 -24.87
CA PRO A 385 -16.31 -4.03 -26.32
C PRO A 385 -16.09 -5.46 -26.83
N GLU A 386 -16.31 -5.67 -28.12
CA GLU A 386 -15.91 -6.92 -28.77
C GLU A 386 -14.41 -7.12 -28.66
N MET A 387 -13.97 -8.28 -28.18
CA MET A 387 -12.59 -8.58 -27.91
C MET A 387 -12.21 -9.95 -28.45
N ASN A 388 -11.03 -10.06 -29.04
CA ASN A 388 -10.47 -11.34 -29.50
C ASN A 388 -9.88 -12.10 -28.30
N ILE A 389 -10.69 -12.92 -27.65
CA ILE A 389 -10.31 -13.77 -26.51
C ILE A 389 -10.03 -15.18 -27.00
N ASN A 390 -8.90 -15.75 -26.56
CA ASN A 390 -8.58 -17.17 -26.81
C ASN A 390 -9.65 -18.06 -26.17
N PRO A 391 -10.35 -18.93 -26.94
CA PRO A 391 -11.43 -19.77 -26.40
C PRO A 391 -11.02 -20.67 -25.24
N LYS A 392 -9.80 -21.20 -25.26
CA LYS A 392 -9.27 -22.05 -24.14
C LYS A 392 -9.08 -21.26 -22.85
N LEU A 393 -8.62 -20.00 -22.94
CA LEU A 393 -8.49 -19.15 -21.76
C LEU A 393 -9.88 -18.76 -21.23
N MET A 394 -10.83 -18.52 -22.13
CA MET A 394 -12.21 -18.24 -21.74
C MET A 394 -12.81 -19.40 -20.96
N GLU A 395 -12.80 -20.61 -21.53
CA GLU A 395 -13.28 -21.83 -20.89
C GLU A 395 -12.63 -22.08 -19.53
N GLN A 396 -11.30 -21.98 -19.44
CA GLN A 396 -10.55 -22.18 -18.20
C GLN A 396 -10.92 -21.14 -17.15
N SER A 397 -11.05 -19.88 -17.54
CA SER A 397 -11.39 -18.81 -16.61
C SER A 397 -12.83 -18.89 -16.09
N GLU A 398 -13.78 -19.29 -16.93
CA GLU A 398 -15.16 -19.57 -16.53
C GLU A 398 -15.27 -20.75 -15.58
N TRP A 399 -14.53 -21.83 -15.85
CA TRP A 399 -14.48 -22.97 -14.95
C TRP A 399 -13.98 -22.55 -13.55
N ILE A 400 -12.85 -21.81 -13.47
CA ILE A 400 -12.31 -21.33 -12.20
C ILE A 400 -13.32 -20.40 -11.50
N TYR A 401 -13.95 -19.50 -12.23
CA TYR A 401 -14.94 -18.58 -11.67
C TYR A 401 -16.13 -19.34 -11.07
N ASN A 402 -16.65 -20.34 -11.79
CA ASN A 402 -17.73 -21.19 -11.31
C ASN A 402 -17.34 -22.01 -10.08
N GLU A 403 -16.08 -22.49 -10.00
CA GLU A 403 -15.59 -23.15 -8.79
C GLU A 403 -15.54 -22.18 -7.61
N LEU A 404 -14.99 -20.97 -7.77
CA LEU A 404 -14.93 -19.97 -6.71
C LEU A 404 -16.32 -19.58 -6.18
N THR A 405 -17.33 -19.50 -7.06
CA THR A 405 -18.69 -19.13 -6.66
C THR A 405 -19.35 -20.17 -5.75
N LYS A 406 -18.90 -21.44 -5.76
CA LYS A 406 -19.39 -22.48 -4.84
C LYS A 406 -18.97 -22.24 -3.38
N TYR A 407 -17.86 -21.53 -3.19
CA TYR A 407 -17.25 -21.30 -1.87
C TYR A 407 -17.38 -19.84 -1.39
N LYS A 408 -18.06 -18.98 -2.14
CA LYS A 408 -18.28 -17.61 -1.72
C LYS A 408 -19.23 -17.49 -0.52
N LEU A 409 -19.13 -16.42 0.21
CA LEU A 409 -20.11 -16.07 1.24
C LEU A 409 -21.51 -15.98 0.61
N ILE A 410 -22.45 -16.72 1.18
CA ILE A 410 -23.86 -16.71 0.73
C ILE A 410 -24.57 -15.57 1.44
N ILE A 411 -25.13 -14.62 0.67
CA ILE A 411 -25.89 -13.45 1.13
C ILE A 411 -27.32 -13.50 0.70
#